data_65db5b02d74346f42272d0483c407a44
#
_entry.id   65db5b02d74346f42272d0483c407a44
#
_cell.length_a   1.000
_cell.length_b   1.000
_cell.length_c   1.000
_cell.angle_alpha   90.00
_cell.angle_beta   90.00
_cell.angle_gamma   90.00
#
_symmetry.space_group_name_H-M   'P 1'
#
loop_
_entity.id
_entity.type
_entity.pdbx_description
1 polymer ?
#
loop_
_entity_poly.entity_id
_entity_poly.type
_entity_poly.pdbx_seq_one_letter_code
_entity_poly.pdbx_strand_id
1 'polypeptide(L)'
;MTKKLIFAATLLFAGTAAAFAQPKVIAHRGYWTAPNSAQNSLASFSKADSVGAFGSEMDVWLTADDKLIVNHDRIYKGTEIDMEKSTLKEITSIVLPNGENIPTLDAYLRLVAGK
;
A
#
# COMPACT_ATOMS: atom_id res chain seq x y z
N MET A 1 52.43 10.32 -1.35
CA MET A 1 51.45 10.82 -2.32
C MET A 1 50.56 9.73 -2.91
N THR A 2 51.17 8.63 -3.44
CA THR A 2 50.41 7.52 -4.03
C THR A 2 49.45 6.84 -3.04
N LYS A 3 49.84 6.69 -1.77
CA LYS A 3 48.99 6.08 -0.73
C LYS A 3 47.76 6.91 -0.41
N LYS A 4 47.83 8.24 -0.43
CA LYS A 4 46.69 9.13 -0.20
C LYS A 4 45.68 9.07 -1.35
N LEU A 5 46.14 8.96 -2.58
CA LEU A 5 45.28 8.84 -3.76
C LEU A 5 44.50 7.51 -3.78
N ILE A 6 45.16 6.40 -3.45
CA ILE A 6 44.55 5.07 -3.39
C ILE A 6 43.48 5.05 -2.27
N PHE A 7 43.74 5.63 -1.10
CA PHE A 7 42.77 5.70 0.00
C PHE A 7 41.55 6.54 -0.37
N ALA A 8 41.76 7.69 -1.00
CA ALA A 8 40.67 8.56 -1.43
C ALA A 8 39.77 7.88 -2.49
N ALA A 9 40.34 7.13 -3.42
CA ALA A 9 39.60 6.39 -4.42
C ALA A 9 38.77 5.26 -3.81
N THR A 10 39.34 4.54 -2.85
CA THR A 10 38.63 3.47 -2.13
C THR A 10 37.46 4.01 -1.34
N LEU A 11 37.64 5.15 -0.66
CA LEU A 11 36.57 5.79 0.10
C LEU A 11 35.43 6.28 -0.79
N LEU A 12 35.74 6.86 -1.94
CA LEU A 12 34.76 7.30 -2.93
C LEU A 12 33.95 6.13 -3.48
N PHE A 13 34.59 5.00 -3.79
CA PHE A 13 33.92 3.79 -4.26
C PHE A 13 33.01 3.22 -3.17
N ALA A 14 33.42 3.15 -1.91
CA ALA A 14 32.58 2.69 -0.82
C ALA A 14 31.37 3.58 -0.60
N GLY A 15 31.51 4.90 -0.71
CA GLY A 15 30.40 5.86 -0.63
C GLY A 15 29.40 5.69 -1.76
N THR A 16 29.88 5.44 -2.99
CA THR A 16 29.01 5.17 -4.16
C THR A 16 28.26 3.85 -3.98
N ALA A 17 28.91 2.78 -3.53
CA ALA A 17 28.29 1.48 -3.29
C ALA A 17 27.21 1.58 -2.21
N ALA A 18 27.43 2.35 -1.12
CA ALA A 18 26.46 2.59 -0.08
C ALA A 18 25.22 3.35 -0.60
N ALA A 19 25.39 4.27 -1.55
CA ALA A 19 24.26 5.00 -2.16
C ALA A 19 23.30 4.10 -2.94
N PHE A 20 23.78 2.98 -3.52
CA PHE A 20 22.94 2.00 -4.22
C PHE A 20 22.22 1.02 -3.30
N ALA A 21 22.57 0.96 -2.02
CA ALA A 21 22.01 0.04 -1.03
C ALA A 21 20.85 0.68 -0.23
N GLN A 22 20.17 1.68 -0.79
CA GLN A 22 19.07 2.35 -0.09
C GLN A 22 17.84 1.45 0.02
N PRO A 23 17.18 1.39 1.19
CA PRO A 23 15.97 0.61 1.35
C PRO A 23 14.82 1.19 0.53
N LYS A 24 13.96 0.30 0.06
CA LYS A 24 12.71 0.69 -0.61
C LYS A 24 11.59 0.67 0.42
N VAL A 25 10.80 1.72 0.44
CA VAL A 25 9.68 1.85 1.38
C VAL A 25 8.41 1.36 0.73
N ILE A 26 7.75 0.39 1.37
CA ILE A 26 6.43 -0.10 0.96
C ILE A 26 5.43 0.33 2.03
N ALA A 27 4.37 1.01 1.62
CA ALA A 27 3.33 1.47 2.52
C ALA A 27 2.39 0.31 2.90
N HIS A 28 2.49 -0.16 4.15
CA HIS A 28 1.63 -1.21 4.69
C HIS A 28 0.18 -0.75 4.77
N ARG A 29 -0.71 -1.39 4.03
CA ARG A 29 -2.12 -0.99 3.85
C ARG A 29 -2.28 0.42 3.26
N GLY A 30 -1.29 0.88 2.50
CA GLY A 30 -1.21 2.23 1.98
C GLY A 30 -0.72 3.26 3.01
N TYR A 31 -0.69 4.54 2.63
CA TYR A 31 -0.40 5.64 3.57
C TYR A 31 -1.69 6.05 4.28
N TRP A 32 -2.17 5.17 5.15
CA TRP A 32 -3.49 5.29 5.77
C TRP A 32 -3.55 6.29 6.93
N THR A 33 -2.40 6.65 7.51
CA THR A 33 -2.33 7.68 8.56
C THR A 33 -2.33 9.11 8.02
N ALA A 34 -2.26 9.28 6.69
CA ALA A 34 -2.39 10.59 6.07
C ALA A 34 -3.78 11.22 6.31
N PRO A 35 -3.90 12.54 6.26
CA PRO A 35 -5.22 13.19 6.34
C PRO A 35 -6.19 12.67 5.27
N ASN A 36 -7.45 12.43 5.65
CA ASN A 36 -8.51 11.93 4.77
C ASN A 36 -8.21 10.57 4.14
N SER A 37 -7.43 9.73 4.84
CA SER A 37 -7.08 8.38 4.40
C SER A 37 -7.60 7.34 5.38
N ALA A 38 -7.61 6.07 4.96
CA ALA A 38 -7.96 4.91 5.77
C ALA A 38 -7.20 3.69 5.26
N GLN A 39 -7.03 2.68 6.13
CA GLN A 39 -6.35 1.43 5.76
C GLN A 39 -7.01 0.80 4.54
N ASN A 40 -6.20 0.37 3.57
CA ASN A 40 -6.68 -0.32 2.36
C ASN A 40 -7.68 0.49 1.52
N SER A 41 -7.76 1.79 1.70
CA SER A 41 -8.58 2.67 0.88
C SER A 41 -7.88 3.08 -0.42
N LEU A 42 -8.63 3.53 -1.39
CA LEU A 42 -8.05 4.10 -2.62
C LEU A 42 -7.20 5.34 -2.31
N ALA A 43 -7.64 6.16 -1.35
CA ALA A 43 -6.89 7.31 -0.88
C ALA A 43 -5.53 6.92 -0.32
N SER A 44 -5.44 5.82 0.44
CA SER A 44 -4.17 5.37 1.04
C SER A 44 -3.14 4.99 -0.02
N PHE A 45 -3.56 4.39 -1.12
CA PHE A 45 -2.69 4.13 -2.26
C PHE A 45 -2.21 5.43 -2.91
N SER A 46 -3.14 6.34 -3.24
CA SER A 46 -2.80 7.60 -3.88
C SER A 46 -1.85 8.45 -3.05
N LYS A 47 -2.01 8.44 -1.73
CA LYS A 47 -1.12 9.17 -0.82
C LYS A 47 0.25 8.53 -0.70
N ALA A 48 0.33 7.19 -0.71
CA ALA A 48 1.60 6.49 -0.77
C ALA A 48 2.38 6.84 -2.05
N ASP A 49 1.69 6.85 -3.17
CA ASP A 49 2.28 7.28 -4.46
C ASP A 49 2.76 8.74 -4.40
N SER A 50 1.96 9.63 -3.83
CA SER A 50 2.28 11.06 -3.77
C SER A 50 3.53 11.38 -2.96
N VAL A 51 3.89 10.56 -1.98
CA VAL A 51 5.11 10.73 -1.18
C VAL A 51 6.29 9.92 -1.71
N GLY A 52 6.13 9.28 -2.87
CA GLY A 52 7.21 8.54 -3.53
C GLY A 52 7.51 7.18 -2.91
N ALA A 53 6.57 6.54 -2.24
CA ALA A 53 6.74 5.16 -1.77
C ALA A 53 7.02 4.24 -2.98
N PHE A 54 7.87 3.24 -2.78
CA PHE A 54 8.19 2.26 -3.81
C PHE A 54 6.98 1.41 -4.19
N GLY A 55 6.12 1.12 -3.23
CA GLY A 55 4.91 0.35 -3.41
C GLY A 55 3.93 0.55 -2.28
N SER A 56 2.74 0.02 -2.47
CA SER A 56 1.69 -0.03 -1.47
C SER A 56 1.21 -1.47 -1.32
N GLU A 57 1.18 -1.96 -0.09
CA GLU A 57 0.70 -3.30 0.21
C GLU A 57 -0.80 -3.24 0.49
N MET A 58 -1.52 -4.27 0.12
CA MET A 58 -2.96 -4.40 0.34
C MET A 58 -3.34 -5.82 0.69
N ASP A 59 -4.50 -5.99 1.32
CA ASP A 59 -5.05 -7.28 1.71
C ASP A 59 -6.30 -7.55 0.86
N VAL A 60 -6.40 -8.75 0.29
CA VAL A 60 -7.46 -9.12 -0.65
C VAL A 60 -8.24 -10.33 -0.13
N TRP A 61 -9.57 -10.26 -0.22
CA TRP A 61 -10.49 -11.36 0.11
C TRP A 61 -11.36 -11.72 -1.08
N LEU A 62 -11.72 -12.99 -1.18
CA LEU A 62 -12.71 -13.48 -2.14
C LEU A 62 -14.08 -13.54 -1.44
N THR A 63 -15.05 -12.86 -1.99
CA THR A 63 -16.41 -12.80 -1.43
C THR A 63 -17.22 -14.06 -1.71
N ALA A 64 -18.39 -14.19 -1.09
CA ALA A 64 -19.28 -15.34 -1.29
C ALA A 64 -19.78 -15.45 -2.74
N ASP A 65 -19.86 -14.34 -3.47
CA ASP A 65 -20.24 -14.30 -4.89
C ASP A 65 -19.02 -14.18 -5.83
N ASP A 66 -17.87 -14.67 -5.38
CA ASP A 66 -16.62 -14.79 -6.17
C ASP A 66 -16.09 -13.46 -6.70
N LYS A 67 -16.18 -12.41 -5.89
CA LYS A 67 -15.60 -11.09 -6.19
C LYS A 67 -14.39 -10.83 -5.30
N LEU A 68 -13.46 -10.00 -5.78
CA LEU A 68 -12.26 -9.64 -5.03
C LEU A 68 -12.42 -8.23 -4.44
N ILE A 69 -12.23 -8.12 -3.13
CA ILE A 69 -12.31 -6.86 -2.37
C ILE A 69 -11.03 -6.63 -1.58
N VAL A 70 -10.80 -5.39 -1.17
CA VAL A 70 -9.60 -5.01 -0.42
C VAL A 70 -10.00 -4.62 1.00
N ASN A 71 -9.56 -5.41 1.97
CA ASN A 71 -9.74 -5.17 3.40
C ASN A 71 -8.80 -6.07 4.19
N HIS A 72 -8.35 -5.64 5.36
CA HIS A 72 -7.43 -6.44 6.15
C HIS A 72 -8.13 -7.56 6.91
N ASP A 73 -9.13 -7.23 7.74
CA ASP A 73 -9.77 -8.19 8.62
C ASP A 73 -10.84 -9.00 7.88
N ARG A 74 -10.95 -10.28 8.21
CA ARG A 74 -12.00 -11.13 7.68
C ARG A 74 -13.38 -10.62 8.08
N ILE A 75 -13.56 -10.25 9.35
CA ILE A 75 -14.80 -9.65 9.85
C ILE A 75 -14.55 -8.16 10.07
N TYR A 76 -15.35 -7.32 9.44
CA TYR A 76 -15.15 -5.88 9.55
C TYR A 76 -15.47 -5.41 10.98
N LYS A 77 -14.53 -4.66 11.56
CA LYS A 77 -14.60 -4.18 12.94
C LYS A 77 -15.92 -3.46 13.24
N GLY A 78 -16.58 -3.87 14.32
CA GLY A 78 -17.85 -3.30 14.73
C GLY A 78 -19.07 -3.83 13.99
N THR A 79 -18.89 -4.85 13.13
CA THR A 79 -19.96 -5.51 12.38
C THR A 79 -19.84 -7.03 12.50
N GLU A 80 -20.82 -7.75 11.96
CA GLU A 80 -20.78 -9.20 11.77
C GLU A 80 -20.50 -9.58 10.32
N ILE A 81 -20.11 -8.60 9.48
CA ILE A 81 -19.90 -8.83 8.05
C ILE A 81 -18.57 -9.56 7.84
N ASP A 82 -18.70 -10.81 7.38
CA ASP A 82 -17.58 -11.70 7.07
C ASP A 82 -17.26 -11.60 5.57
N MET A 83 -16.03 -11.24 5.23
CA MET A 83 -15.60 -11.02 3.85
C MET A 83 -15.79 -12.26 2.96
N GLU A 84 -15.62 -13.46 3.52
CA GLU A 84 -15.77 -14.72 2.75
C GLU A 84 -17.24 -15.19 2.65
N LYS A 85 -18.10 -14.74 3.56
CA LYS A 85 -19.50 -15.18 3.66
C LYS A 85 -20.51 -14.14 3.18
N SER A 86 -20.05 -12.95 2.82
CA SER A 86 -20.91 -11.85 2.39
C SER A 86 -20.75 -11.58 0.89
N THR A 87 -21.77 -10.95 0.31
CA THR A 87 -21.75 -10.56 -1.10
C THR A 87 -20.97 -9.26 -1.31
N LEU A 88 -20.55 -9.01 -2.54
CA LEU A 88 -19.91 -7.76 -2.93
C LEU A 88 -20.75 -6.55 -2.51
N LYS A 89 -22.06 -6.59 -2.72
CA LYS A 89 -22.98 -5.50 -2.39
C LYS A 89 -22.97 -5.21 -0.89
N GLU A 90 -23.03 -6.24 -0.05
CA GLU A 90 -22.98 -6.09 1.40
C GLU A 90 -21.66 -5.47 1.86
N ILE A 91 -20.55 -5.96 1.34
CA ILE A 91 -19.21 -5.51 1.73
C ILE A 91 -18.93 -4.09 1.26
N THR A 92 -19.26 -3.76 0.01
CA THR A 92 -19.00 -2.43 -0.53
C THR A 92 -19.96 -1.36 0.00
N SER A 93 -20.99 -1.74 0.77
CA SER A 93 -21.81 -0.80 1.53
C SER A 93 -21.13 -0.29 2.80
N ILE A 94 -20.07 -0.96 3.25
CA ILE A 94 -19.30 -0.54 4.43
C ILE A 94 -18.57 0.76 4.14
N VAL A 95 -18.73 1.74 5.02
CA VAL A 95 -18.08 3.04 4.93
C VAL A 95 -16.83 3.05 5.81
N LEU A 96 -15.70 3.36 5.22
CA LEU A 96 -14.41 3.49 5.91
C LEU A 96 -14.36 4.80 6.71
N PRO A 97 -13.42 4.92 7.67
CA PRO A 97 -13.32 6.14 8.51
C PRO A 97 -13.15 7.43 7.73
N ASN A 98 -12.63 7.39 6.50
CA ASN A 98 -12.46 8.58 5.65
C ASN A 98 -13.63 8.86 4.72
N GLY A 99 -14.73 8.10 4.82
CA GLY A 99 -15.93 8.27 4.00
C GLY A 99 -15.97 7.48 2.71
N GLU A 100 -14.87 6.84 2.30
CA GLU A 100 -14.87 5.91 1.17
C GLU A 100 -15.57 4.60 1.54
N ASN A 101 -16.00 3.84 0.55
CA ASN A 101 -16.47 2.47 0.77
C ASN A 101 -15.30 1.49 0.64
N ILE A 102 -15.45 0.27 1.19
CA ILE A 102 -14.48 -0.80 0.92
C ILE A 102 -14.35 -0.96 -0.59
N PRO A 103 -13.14 -0.87 -1.17
CA PRO A 103 -12.97 -0.93 -2.61
C PRO A 103 -12.94 -2.36 -3.12
N THR A 104 -13.31 -2.54 -4.37
CA THR A 104 -12.99 -3.76 -5.11
C THR A 104 -11.51 -3.77 -5.50
N LEU A 105 -10.94 -4.95 -5.68
CA LEU A 105 -9.59 -5.06 -6.23
C LEU A 105 -9.50 -4.42 -7.62
N ASP A 106 -10.55 -4.57 -8.44
CA ASP A 106 -10.60 -3.95 -9.77
C ASP A 106 -10.46 -2.43 -9.70
N ALA A 107 -11.19 -1.76 -8.80
CA ALA A 107 -11.08 -0.32 -8.61
C ALA A 107 -9.66 0.09 -8.17
N TYR A 108 -9.06 -0.68 -7.27
CA TYR A 108 -7.70 -0.45 -6.79
C TYR A 108 -6.68 -0.59 -7.94
N LEU A 109 -6.77 -1.66 -8.74
CA LEU A 109 -5.87 -1.92 -9.87
C LEU A 109 -6.02 -0.88 -10.99
N ARG A 110 -7.22 -0.38 -11.23
CA ARG A 110 -7.44 0.73 -12.18
C ARG A 110 -6.73 2.00 -11.74
N LEU A 111 -6.72 2.27 -10.45
CA LEU A 111 -6.00 3.40 -9.88
C LEU A 111 -4.48 3.22 -10.07
N VAL A 112 -3.97 2.02 -9.82
CA VAL A 112 -2.56 1.66 -10.04
C VAL A 112 -2.17 1.82 -11.50
N ALA A 113 -3.00 1.34 -12.43
CA ALA A 113 -2.73 1.40 -13.86
C ALA A 113 -2.66 2.85 -14.40
N GLY A 114 -3.28 3.81 -13.72
CA GLY A 114 -3.19 5.22 -14.06
C GLY A 114 -1.90 5.90 -13.61
N LYS A 115 -1.02 5.19 -12.94
CA LYS A 115 0.26 5.69 -12.44
C LYS A 115 1.42 5.16 -13.27
#